data_75eb5a9fe0e74810ff516457dc996c3d
#
_entry.id   75eb5a9fe0e74810ff516457dc996c3d
#
_cell.length_a   1.000
_cell.length_b   1.000
_cell.length_c   1.000
_cell.angle_alpha   90.00
_cell.angle_beta   90.00
_cell.angle_gamma   90.00
#
_symmetry.space_group_name_H-M   'P 1'
#
loop_
_entity.id
_entity.type
_entity.pdbx_description
1 polymer ?
#
loop_
_entity_poly.entity_id
_entity_poly.type
_entity_poly.pdbx_seq_one_letter_code
_entity_poly.pdbx_strand_id
1 'polypeptide(L)'
;MGRLLPRILPVVLILAGGTLVAGELTRSTASGGARTVTLRYGPISLHPYEVDRGTVWPQTPRMDGFITKMSARLVDAQGDEIPVSRVMLHHVLFSNEGGPSPTDRPDGSCPDIHRERFFGRGEEGRYLDLPEGYGYPIHSGDRWRMGWMLMNHTYRRETAYIEYTVTVDDNPDLVPVKPFWLDVTHCRGGAIFSVPGNGVPGAAYTKAVDWRVPWDGRIVEAGAHLHGGAFGMSLRQPSCGGRDLIRSRALYGEPDDPVYRVLPVLHEPGPIATSTFRSPTGLGVRGGDVLRAVAEYDGERPHPAVMAMLHVYMVRDPEPSPERCGPPPDDATNTLPAILGRSDPPAWTVPLTALDPKGRAKTISAPPGKPVRAGGDTTVDVVGFRFEQPRLTVPAGSTVRWRFDDAVLHNVTVANGPSGFGSYNLGAGRTFSQTLTRRGTYRLFCSLHPVEMQQVVTVR
;
A
#
# COMPACT_ATOMS: atom_id res chain seq x y z
N MET A 1 53.35 29.46 20.95
CA MET A 1 52.43 28.58 21.71
C MET A 1 51.08 29.26 21.78
N GLY A 2 50.23 29.01 20.81
CA GLY A 2 48.85 29.53 20.72
C GLY A 2 47.91 28.39 20.53
N ARG A 3 47.09 28.12 21.52
CA ARG A 3 46.04 27.08 21.50
C ARG A 3 44.83 27.57 20.68
N LEU A 4 44.51 26.88 19.61
CA LEU A 4 43.28 27.05 18.85
C LEU A 4 42.17 26.25 19.57
N LEU A 5 41.13 26.94 20.01
CA LEU A 5 39.88 26.37 20.49
C LEU A 5 38.99 26.05 19.30
N PRO A 6 38.27 24.90 19.28
CA PRO A 6 37.32 24.61 18.22
C PRO A 6 36.01 25.40 18.40
N ARG A 7 35.61 26.06 17.31
CA ARG A 7 34.30 26.73 17.21
C ARG A 7 33.22 25.68 17.11
N ILE A 8 32.38 25.63 18.13
CA ILE A 8 31.10 24.85 18.13
C ILE A 8 30.08 25.68 17.34
N LEU A 9 29.64 25.17 16.18
CA LEU A 9 28.45 25.70 15.50
C LEU A 9 27.20 25.23 16.24
N PRO A 10 26.24 26.12 16.50
CA PRO A 10 24.96 25.68 17.05
C PRO A 10 24.14 24.95 15.97
N VAL A 11 23.72 23.74 16.28
CA VAL A 11 22.71 23.02 15.53
C VAL A 11 21.38 23.74 15.79
N VAL A 12 20.87 24.42 14.78
CA VAL A 12 19.53 25.01 14.81
C VAL A 12 18.54 23.85 14.56
N LEU A 13 17.90 23.40 15.64
CA LEU A 13 16.73 22.53 15.58
C LEU A 13 15.57 23.38 15.04
N ILE A 14 15.22 23.21 13.77
CA ILE A 14 13.98 23.78 13.22
C ILE A 14 12.84 22.87 13.70
N LEU A 15 12.21 23.27 14.78
CA LEU A 15 10.89 22.77 15.17
C LEU A 15 9.88 23.27 14.12
N ALA A 16 9.48 22.42 13.21
CA ALA A 16 8.35 22.67 12.33
C ALA A 16 7.09 22.70 13.20
N GLY A 17 6.71 23.87 13.65
CA GLY A 17 5.46 24.12 14.30
C GLY A 17 4.32 24.02 13.28
N GLY A 18 3.71 22.84 13.17
CA GLY A 18 2.45 22.68 12.45
C GLY A 18 1.36 23.43 13.19
N THR A 19 0.88 24.52 12.61
CA THR A 19 -0.33 25.21 13.06
C THR A 19 -1.52 24.26 12.86
N LEU A 20 -2.12 23.82 13.95
CA LEU A 20 -3.40 23.11 13.95
C LEU A 20 -4.47 24.06 13.43
N VAL A 21 -4.88 23.91 12.17
CA VAL A 21 -6.09 24.54 11.68
C VAL A 21 -7.25 23.70 12.22
N ALA A 22 -8.00 24.27 13.16
CA ALA A 22 -9.25 23.71 13.63
C ALA A 22 -10.25 23.70 12.46
N GLY A 23 -10.45 22.53 11.84
CA GLY A 23 -11.45 22.36 10.81
C GLY A 23 -12.85 22.45 11.41
N GLU A 24 -13.72 23.19 10.75
CA GLU A 24 -15.14 23.28 11.12
C GLU A 24 -15.80 21.89 11.06
N LEU A 25 -16.46 21.52 12.15
CA LEU A 25 -17.29 20.33 12.26
C LEU A 25 -18.60 20.56 11.49
N THR A 26 -18.73 20.05 10.28
CA THR A 26 -20.02 19.93 9.62
C THR A 26 -20.78 18.73 10.20
N ARG A 27 -21.82 19.03 10.98
CA ARG A 27 -22.72 18.00 11.53
C ARG A 27 -23.83 17.71 10.53
N SER A 28 -23.92 16.47 10.06
CA SER A 28 -25.11 15.91 9.42
C SER A 28 -25.80 14.97 10.42
N THR A 29 -27.08 15.21 10.69
CA THR A 29 -27.88 14.33 11.56
C THR A 29 -28.65 13.34 10.70
N ALA A 30 -28.31 12.05 10.80
CA ALA A 30 -29.12 10.97 10.31
C ALA A 30 -30.08 10.48 11.40
N SER A 31 -31.25 9.99 11.02
CA SER A 31 -32.26 9.43 11.93
C SER A 31 -31.78 8.11 12.55
N GLY A 32 -31.80 8.03 13.88
CA GLY A 32 -31.49 6.84 14.68
C GLY A 32 -30.01 6.73 15.03
N GLY A 33 -29.55 7.30 16.15
CA GLY A 33 -28.26 7.03 16.81
C GLY A 33 -26.97 7.35 16.01
N ALA A 34 -26.92 7.05 14.72
CA ALA A 34 -25.73 7.20 13.88
C ALA A 34 -25.37 8.67 13.57
N ARG A 35 -24.11 9.02 13.76
CA ARG A 35 -23.56 10.36 13.49
C ARG A 35 -22.39 10.26 12.53
N THR A 36 -22.37 11.11 11.51
CA THR A 36 -21.25 11.20 10.58
C THR A 36 -20.40 12.43 10.90
N VAL A 37 -19.10 12.21 11.03
CA VAL A 37 -18.11 13.24 11.30
C VAL A 37 -17.06 13.21 10.19
N THR A 38 -16.78 14.38 9.62
CA THR A 38 -15.68 14.57 8.67
C THR A 38 -14.55 15.33 9.35
N LEU A 39 -13.36 14.75 9.30
CA LEU A 39 -12.15 15.27 9.90
C LEU A 39 -11.08 15.43 8.82
N ARG A 40 -10.15 16.36 9.03
CA ARG A 40 -9.13 16.68 8.03
C ARG A 40 -7.75 16.83 8.69
N TYR A 41 -6.73 16.23 8.07
CA TYR A 41 -5.34 16.40 8.44
C TYR A 41 -4.57 17.07 7.30
N GLY A 42 -3.76 18.06 7.63
CA GLY A 42 -2.93 18.85 6.72
C GLY A 42 -2.69 20.26 7.26
N PRO A 43 -2.07 21.14 6.48
CA PRO A 43 -1.60 20.92 5.10
C PRO A 43 -0.39 20.00 5.02
N ILE A 44 -0.35 19.12 4.00
CA ILE A 44 0.81 18.35 3.61
C ILE A 44 1.39 19.00 2.36
N SER A 45 2.63 19.46 2.43
CA SER A 45 3.31 20.12 1.32
C SER A 45 4.21 19.13 0.59
N LEU A 46 3.98 18.94 -0.69
CA LEU A 46 4.68 17.99 -1.55
C LEU A 46 5.56 18.74 -2.55
N HIS A 47 6.85 18.41 -2.62
CA HIS A 47 7.73 18.90 -3.68
C HIS A 47 7.36 18.29 -5.04
N PRO A 48 7.85 18.85 -6.15
CA PRO A 48 7.65 18.26 -7.46
C PRO A 48 8.09 16.80 -7.49
N TYR A 49 7.20 15.90 -7.98
CA TYR A 49 7.45 14.46 -8.13
C TYR A 49 7.83 13.71 -6.84
N GLU A 50 7.52 14.28 -5.71
CA GLU A 50 7.83 13.68 -4.42
C GLU A 50 6.93 12.49 -4.10
N VAL A 51 7.56 11.45 -3.53
CA VAL A 51 6.89 10.36 -2.84
C VAL A 51 7.02 10.63 -1.35
N ASP A 52 5.98 11.22 -0.76
CA ASP A 52 5.95 11.59 0.66
C ASP A 52 5.33 10.48 1.51
N ARG A 53 5.90 10.29 2.68
CA ARG A 53 5.41 9.35 3.70
C ARG A 53 5.35 10.03 5.04
N GLY A 54 4.25 9.84 5.71
CA GLY A 54 4.09 10.41 7.04
C GLY A 54 3.39 9.49 8.00
N THR A 55 3.52 9.84 9.26
CA THR A 55 2.78 9.21 10.36
C THR A 55 2.47 10.24 11.41
N VAL A 56 1.20 10.30 11.83
CA VAL A 56 0.74 11.25 12.83
C VAL A 56 -0.29 10.63 13.77
N TRP A 57 -0.61 11.40 14.80
CA TRP A 57 -1.78 11.21 15.65
C TRP A 57 -2.88 12.15 15.14
N PRO A 58 -3.81 11.68 14.27
CA PRO A 58 -4.87 12.53 13.73
C PRO A 58 -5.92 12.81 14.79
N GLN A 59 -6.81 13.74 14.49
CA GLN A 59 -8.01 13.93 15.29
C GLN A 59 -8.88 12.65 15.24
N THR A 60 -9.57 12.36 16.35
CA THR A 60 -10.54 11.27 16.44
C THR A 60 -11.95 11.84 16.60
N PRO A 61 -13.01 11.08 16.32
CA PRO A 61 -14.39 11.51 16.54
C PRO A 61 -14.69 11.93 17.98
N ARG A 62 -13.90 11.45 18.95
CA ARG A 62 -14.10 11.66 20.40
C ARG A 62 -15.51 11.27 20.86
N MET A 63 -15.99 10.14 20.39
CA MET A 63 -17.28 9.55 20.70
C MET A 63 -17.11 8.10 21.14
N ASP A 64 -17.97 7.64 22.01
CA ASP A 64 -18.14 6.21 22.31
C ASP A 64 -19.17 5.65 21.31
N GLY A 65 -18.98 4.42 20.88
CA GLY A 65 -19.86 3.73 19.94
C GLY A 65 -19.12 2.86 18.95
N PHE A 66 -19.69 2.69 17.77
CA PHE A 66 -19.19 1.77 16.76
C PHE A 66 -19.05 2.46 15.41
N ILE A 67 -17.89 2.35 14.78
CA ILE A 67 -17.73 2.76 13.38
C ILE A 67 -18.45 1.75 12.50
N THR A 68 -19.48 2.21 11.80
CA THR A 68 -20.21 1.43 10.80
C THR A 68 -19.72 1.70 9.39
N LYS A 69 -19.27 2.95 9.12
CA LYS A 69 -18.71 3.36 7.82
C LYS A 69 -17.48 4.25 8.02
N MET A 70 -16.51 4.08 7.13
CA MET A 70 -15.35 4.97 7.06
C MET A 70 -14.83 5.09 5.63
N SER A 71 -14.43 6.31 5.26
CA SER A 71 -13.77 6.61 4.00
C SER A 71 -12.67 7.64 4.21
N ALA A 72 -11.75 7.73 3.25
CA ALA A 72 -10.72 8.77 3.21
C ALA A 72 -10.49 9.21 1.77
N ARG A 73 -10.09 10.49 1.57
CA ARG A 73 -9.76 11.05 0.25
C ARG A 73 -8.74 12.18 0.38
N LEU A 74 -8.10 12.55 -0.71
CA LEU A 74 -7.30 13.76 -0.79
C LEU A 74 -8.14 14.93 -1.26
N VAL A 75 -8.02 16.04 -0.55
CA VAL A 75 -8.67 17.29 -0.92
C VAL A 75 -7.68 18.45 -0.88
N ASP A 76 -8.00 19.50 -1.61
CA ASP A 76 -7.29 20.76 -1.52
C ASP A 76 -7.77 21.63 -0.32
N ALA A 77 -7.30 22.87 -0.22
CA ALA A 77 -7.67 23.77 0.85
C ALA A 77 -9.17 24.16 0.83
N GLN A 78 -9.81 24.09 -0.34
CA GLN A 78 -11.23 24.38 -0.53
C GLN A 78 -12.11 23.16 -0.18
N GLY A 79 -11.53 21.98 -0.10
CA GLY A 79 -12.24 20.71 0.13
C GLY A 79 -12.61 19.98 -1.15
N ASP A 80 -12.14 20.48 -2.29
CA ASP A 80 -12.32 19.81 -3.58
C ASP A 80 -11.37 18.61 -3.71
N GLU A 81 -11.87 17.51 -4.27
CA GLU A 81 -11.08 16.30 -4.42
C GLU A 81 -9.94 16.51 -5.42
N ILE A 82 -8.73 16.14 -5.01
CA ILE A 82 -7.55 16.22 -5.87
C ILE A 82 -7.53 15.00 -6.79
N PRO A 83 -7.49 15.18 -8.13
CA PRO A 83 -7.40 14.07 -9.05
C PRO A 83 -6.15 13.22 -8.80
N VAL A 84 -6.29 11.89 -8.89
CA VAL A 84 -5.20 10.91 -8.71
C VAL A 84 -4.02 11.19 -9.65
N SER A 85 -4.28 11.68 -10.85
CA SER A 85 -3.25 12.09 -11.82
C SER A 85 -2.46 13.34 -11.42
N ARG A 86 -2.93 14.11 -10.44
CA ARG A 86 -2.24 15.29 -9.89
C ARG A 86 -1.49 14.94 -8.61
N VAL A 87 -2.21 14.50 -7.58
CA VAL A 87 -1.63 13.95 -6.36
C VAL A 87 -2.37 12.66 -6.01
N MET A 88 -1.63 11.57 -5.91
CA MET A 88 -2.19 10.28 -5.60
C MET A 88 -2.14 10.00 -4.10
N LEU A 89 -3.25 9.55 -3.54
CA LEU A 89 -3.28 8.86 -2.26
C LEU A 89 -2.94 7.40 -2.53
N HIS A 90 -1.64 7.07 -2.50
CA HIS A 90 -1.18 5.70 -2.73
C HIS A 90 -1.72 4.75 -1.65
N HIS A 91 -1.66 5.15 -0.38
CA HIS A 91 -2.40 4.53 0.71
C HIS A 91 -2.51 5.44 1.93
N VAL A 92 -3.54 5.21 2.70
CA VAL A 92 -3.70 5.68 4.07
C VAL A 92 -4.14 4.54 4.97
N LEU A 93 -3.62 4.51 6.17
CA LEU A 93 -3.84 3.46 7.16
C LEU A 93 -4.15 4.08 8.50
N PHE A 94 -5.21 3.59 9.15
CA PHE A 94 -5.56 3.97 10.51
C PHE A 94 -5.41 2.78 11.46
N SER A 95 -4.78 3.02 12.60
CA SER A 95 -4.71 2.07 13.70
C SER A 95 -5.12 2.71 15.02
N ASN A 96 -5.75 1.92 15.89
CA ASN A 96 -6.07 2.29 17.25
C ASN A 96 -4.94 1.81 18.18
N GLU A 97 -4.34 2.73 18.92
CA GLU A 97 -3.18 2.46 19.79
C GLU A 97 -3.45 2.71 21.27
N GLY A 98 -4.62 3.21 21.64
CA GLY A 98 -4.82 3.74 22.99
C GLY A 98 -6.09 3.38 23.73
N GLY A 99 -6.98 2.62 23.11
CA GLY A 99 -8.19 2.15 23.78
C GLY A 99 -8.01 0.80 24.46
N PRO A 100 -8.89 0.40 25.37
CA PRO A 100 -9.03 -0.99 25.74
C PRO A 100 -9.53 -1.72 24.48
N SER A 101 -8.59 -2.12 23.62
CA SER A 101 -8.96 -2.94 22.46
C SER A 101 -9.70 -4.16 23.01
N PRO A 102 -11.00 -4.32 22.70
CA PRO A 102 -11.75 -5.51 23.13
C PRO A 102 -11.25 -6.75 22.41
N THR A 103 -10.17 -6.61 21.67
CA THR A 103 -9.73 -7.57 20.68
C THR A 103 -8.34 -8.08 20.98
N ASP A 104 -8.22 -9.40 21.03
CA ASP A 104 -6.95 -10.08 21.24
C ASP A 104 -6.04 -9.90 20.03
N ARG A 105 -4.75 -9.78 20.30
CA ARG A 105 -3.69 -9.83 19.29
C ARG A 105 -3.31 -11.29 19.02
N PRO A 106 -2.75 -11.63 17.88
CA PRO A 106 -2.13 -10.82 16.85
C PRO A 106 -3.09 -10.25 15.80
N ASP A 107 -2.61 -9.34 14.96
CA ASP A 107 -3.30 -8.69 13.87
C ASP A 107 -3.14 -9.51 12.57
N GLY A 108 -3.99 -10.53 12.42
CA GLY A 108 -4.00 -11.41 11.25
C GLY A 108 -2.69 -12.16 11.04
N SER A 109 -2.07 -12.01 9.87
CA SER A 109 -0.78 -12.60 9.51
C SER A 109 0.44 -11.79 9.97
N CYS A 110 0.24 -10.77 10.79
CA CYS A 110 1.25 -9.80 11.21
C CYS A 110 1.60 -9.95 12.71
N PRO A 111 2.38 -10.96 13.10
CA PRO A 111 2.59 -11.31 14.51
C PRO A 111 3.30 -10.20 15.31
N ASP A 112 4.11 -9.38 14.65
CA ASP A 112 4.91 -8.32 15.27
C ASP A 112 4.19 -6.96 15.31
N ILE A 113 2.95 -6.88 14.84
CA ILE A 113 2.15 -5.66 14.88
C ILE A 113 1.36 -5.62 16.19
N HIS A 114 1.70 -4.67 17.05
CA HIS A 114 1.12 -4.53 18.39
C HIS A 114 0.00 -3.47 18.47
N ARG A 115 -0.42 -2.92 17.33
CA ARG A 115 -1.50 -1.95 17.20
C ARG A 115 -2.61 -2.53 16.34
N GLU A 116 -3.86 -2.19 16.62
CA GLU A 116 -4.99 -2.66 15.84
C GLU A 116 -5.22 -1.76 14.64
N ARG A 117 -4.88 -2.26 13.45
CA ARG A 117 -5.21 -1.59 12.19
C ARG A 117 -6.68 -1.87 11.86
N PHE A 118 -7.49 -0.81 11.83
CA PHE A 118 -8.93 -0.98 11.66
C PHE A 118 -9.46 -0.44 10.33
N PHE A 119 -8.73 0.39 9.62
CA PHE A 119 -9.11 0.89 8.31
C PHE A 119 -7.87 1.18 7.46
N GLY A 120 -7.96 0.84 6.18
CA GLY A 120 -6.95 1.20 5.19
C GLY A 120 -7.60 1.36 3.81
N ARG A 121 -7.04 2.29 3.04
CA ARG A 121 -7.43 2.59 1.67
C ARG A 121 -6.20 2.86 0.84
N GLY A 122 -6.17 2.38 -0.39
CA GLY A 122 -5.22 2.73 -1.42
C GLY A 122 -5.88 3.36 -2.64
N GLU A 123 -5.23 3.21 -3.80
CA GLU A 123 -5.72 3.70 -5.09
C GLU A 123 -7.09 3.11 -5.46
N GLU A 124 -7.35 1.87 -5.06
CA GLU A 124 -8.60 1.16 -5.28
C GLU A 124 -9.82 1.82 -4.62
N GLY A 125 -9.60 2.92 -3.92
CA GLY A 125 -10.67 3.72 -3.36
C GLY A 125 -11.54 3.00 -2.33
N ARG A 126 -11.03 1.93 -1.70
CA ARG A 126 -11.78 1.15 -0.72
C ARG A 126 -12.36 2.02 0.39
N TYR A 127 -13.59 1.74 0.79
CA TYR A 127 -14.26 2.30 1.96
C TYR A 127 -14.76 1.16 2.86
N LEU A 128 -14.83 1.42 4.15
CA LEU A 128 -15.48 0.53 5.10
C LEU A 128 -16.97 0.81 5.12
N ASP A 129 -17.79 -0.23 4.97
CA ASP A 129 -19.25 -0.18 5.07
C ASP A 129 -19.70 -1.55 5.60
N LEU A 130 -19.70 -1.67 6.92
CA LEU A 130 -20.06 -2.91 7.59
C LEU A 130 -21.54 -3.24 7.37
N PRO A 131 -21.92 -4.52 7.28
CA PRO A 131 -23.32 -4.90 7.24
C PRO A 131 -24.09 -4.37 8.44
N GLU A 132 -25.41 -4.21 8.28
CA GLU A 132 -26.29 -3.81 9.37
C GLU A 132 -26.16 -4.74 10.57
N GLY A 133 -26.16 -4.18 11.77
CA GLY A 133 -25.99 -4.90 13.02
C GLY A 133 -24.53 -5.03 13.50
N TYR A 134 -23.56 -4.56 12.72
CA TYR A 134 -22.12 -4.67 13.06
C TYR A 134 -21.43 -3.32 13.10
N GLY A 135 -20.38 -3.21 13.96
CA GLY A 135 -19.57 -2.03 14.02
C GLY A 135 -18.19 -2.28 14.66
N TYR A 136 -17.21 -1.47 14.29
CA TYR A 136 -15.91 -1.46 14.94
C TYR A 136 -15.98 -0.57 16.19
N PRO A 137 -15.75 -1.11 17.40
CA PRO A 137 -15.91 -0.37 18.65
C PRO A 137 -14.84 0.70 18.81
N ILE A 138 -15.25 1.90 19.23
CA ILE A 138 -14.39 3.02 19.56
C ILE A 138 -14.84 3.68 20.87
N HIS A 139 -13.88 4.36 21.51
CA HIS A 139 -14.10 5.15 22.72
C HIS A 139 -13.62 6.58 22.51
N SER A 140 -14.24 7.50 23.21
CA SER A 140 -13.91 8.94 23.15
C SER A 140 -12.45 9.26 23.53
N GLY A 141 -11.83 8.38 24.33
CA GLY A 141 -10.43 8.47 24.72
C GLY A 141 -9.44 7.77 23.79
N ASP A 142 -9.90 7.13 22.72
CA ASP A 142 -9.04 6.41 21.81
C ASP A 142 -8.01 7.32 21.13
N ARG A 143 -6.81 6.76 20.95
CA ARG A 143 -5.73 7.41 20.20
C ARG A 143 -5.51 6.66 18.90
N TRP A 144 -5.79 7.35 17.81
CA TRP A 144 -5.52 6.80 16.49
C TRP A 144 -4.14 7.22 16.00
N ARG A 145 -3.56 6.36 15.19
CA ARG A 145 -2.38 6.66 14.40
C ARG A 145 -2.75 6.56 12.93
N MET A 146 -2.40 7.56 12.15
CA MET A 146 -2.59 7.56 10.71
C MET A 146 -1.23 7.57 10.02
N GLY A 147 -1.00 6.58 9.15
CA GLY A 147 0.14 6.54 8.24
C GLY A 147 -0.33 6.76 6.81
N TRP A 148 0.48 7.41 5.99
CA TRP A 148 0.15 7.62 4.58
C TRP A 148 1.37 7.53 3.67
N MET A 149 1.08 7.37 2.38
CA MET A 149 2.01 7.57 1.28
C MET A 149 1.29 8.36 0.18
N LEU A 150 1.85 9.50 -0.19
CA LEU A 150 1.35 10.39 -1.23
C LEU A 150 2.37 10.50 -2.35
N MET A 151 1.89 10.72 -3.58
CA MET A 151 2.73 10.91 -4.76
C MET A 151 2.30 12.15 -5.53
N ASN A 152 3.19 13.12 -5.64
CA ASN A 152 2.96 14.30 -6.47
C ASN A 152 3.41 14.01 -7.92
N HIS A 153 2.46 13.86 -8.82
CA HIS A 153 2.72 13.60 -10.25
C HIS A 153 3.03 14.86 -11.06
N THR A 154 3.12 16.02 -10.40
CA THR A 154 3.31 17.30 -11.08
C THR A 154 4.71 17.88 -10.88
N TYR A 155 5.12 18.76 -11.78
CA TYR A 155 6.38 19.51 -11.69
C TYR A 155 6.26 20.75 -10.78
N ARG A 156 5.18 20.87 -10.05
CA ARG A 156 4.90 21.99 -9.13
C ARG A 156 4.83 21.48 -7.70
N ARG A 157 5.07 22.39 -6.76
CA ARG A 157 4.74 22.14 -5.36
C ARG A 157 3.23 22.04 -5.23
N GLU A 158 2.76 21.01 -4.55
CA GLU A 158 1.37 20.77 -4.26
C GLU A 158 1.11 20.85 -2.75
N THR A 159 -0.13 21.16 -2.39
CA THR A 159 -0.59 21.13 -1.01
C THR A 159 -1.85 20.29 -0.96
N ALA A 160 -1.85 19.28 -0.11
CA ALA A 160 -2.96 18.36 0.02
C ALA A 160 -3.37 18.19 1.48
N TYR A 161 -4.61 17.75 1.67
CA TYR A 161 -5.18 17.38 2.96
C TYR A 161 -5.75 15.97 2.85
N ILE A 162 -5.54 15.16 3.88
CA ILE A 162 -6.23 13.87 4.03
C ILE A 162 -7.52 14.14 4.78
N GLU A 163 -8.64 14.02 4.08
CA GLU A 163 -9.98 14.10 4.66
C GLU A 163 -10.51 12.69 4.89
N TYR A 164 -11.03 12.43 6.08
CA TYR A 164 -11.62 11.14 6.42
C TYR A 164 -12.98 11.35 7.09
N THR A 165 -13.94 10.58 6.63
CA THR A 165 -15.32 10.61 7.10
C THR A 165 -15.64 9.32 7.84
N VAL A 166 -16.17 9.45 9.04
CA VAL A 166 -16.47 8.35 9.94
C VAL A 166 -17.94 8.43 10.36
N THR A 167 -18.68 7.36 10.17
CA THR A 167 -20.04 7.21 10.72
C THR A 167 -19.95 6.35 11.97
N VAL A 168 -20.33 6.93 13.10
CA VAL A 168 -20.35 6.29 14.41
C VAL A 168 -21.80 6.14 14.84
N ASP A 169 -22.18 4.93 15.23
CA ASP A 169 -23.48 4.59 15.80
C ASP A 169 -23.29 4.28 17.28
N ASP A 170 -24.10 4.88 18.14
CA ASP A 170 -24.09 4.69 19.59
C ASP A 170 -25.06 3.59 20.07
N ASN A 171 -25.65 2.82 19.13
CA ASN A 171 -26.52 1.69 19.45
C ASN A 171 -25.71 0.58 20.17
N PRO A 172 -26.01 0.27 21.45
CA PRO A 172 -25.28 -0.72 22.22
C PRO A 172 -25.53 -2.18 21.75
N ASP A 173 -26.55 -2.40 20.91
CA ASP A 173 -26.90 -3.73 20.40
C ASP A 173 -26.05 -4.12 19.18
N LEU A 174 -25.22 -3.24 18.66
CA LEU A 174 -24.31 -3.57 17.58
C LEU A 174 -23.25 -4.59 18.01
N VAL A 175 -23.05 -5.59 17.16
CA VAL A 175 -22.04 -6.63 17.40
C VAL A 175 -20.66 -6.12 17.04
N PRO A 176 -19.69 -6.16 17.98
CA PRO A 176 -18.35 -5.67 17.71
C PRO A 176 -17.59 -6.54 16.71
N VAL A 177 -17.01 -5.93 15.67
CA VAL A 177 -16.11 -6.61 14.75
C VAL A 177 -14.66 -6.42 15.16
N LYS A 178 -13.84 -7.44 14.92
CA LYS A 178 -12.38 -7.36 14.94
C LYS A 178 -11.83 -7.35 13.52
N PRO A 179 -10.99 -6.36 13.17
CA PRO A 179 -10.24 -6.34 11.93
C PRO A 179 -9.03 -7.29 11.98
N PHE A 180 -8.77 -7.98 10.87
CA PHE A 180 -7.56 -8.77 10.62
C PHE A 180 -6.97 -8.38 9.26
N TRP A 181 -5.66 -8.25 9.21
CA TRP A 181 -4.93 -7.94 7.99
C TRP A 181 -4.10 -9.14 7.56
N LEU A 182 -4.48 -9.73 6.43
CA LEU A 182 -3.82 -10.91 5.88
C LEU A 182 -2.87 -10.47 4.77
N ASP A 183 -1.64 -10.13 5.17
CA ASP A 183 -0.58 -9.69 4.28
C ASP A 183 0.26 -10.89 3.81
N VAL A 184 0.35 -11.09 2.49
CA VAL A 184 1.07 -12.21 1.89
C VAL A 184 2.59 -12.21 2.13
N THR A 185 3.14 -11.17 2.77
CA THR A 185 4.55 -11.10 3.19
C THR A 185 4.74 -11.33 4.68
N HIS A 186 3.69 -11.63 5.45
CA HIS A 186 3.69 -11.60 6.93
C HIS A 186 4.13 -10.24 7.50
N CYS A 187 3.72 -9.15 6.86
CA CYS A 187 4.10 -7.78 7.19
C CYS A 187 5.62 -7.50 7.20
N ARG A 188 6.39 -8.36 6.59
CA ARG A 188 7.84 -8.17 6.43
C ARG A 188 8.13 -7.18 5.32
N GLY A 189 9.26 -6.47 5.45
CA GLY A 189 9.70 -5.54 4.43
C GLY A 189 8.73 -4.41 4.10
N GLY A 190 7.86 -4.03 5.04
CA GLY A 190 6.82 -3.03 4.80
C GLY A 190 5.68 -3.52 3.91
N ALA A 191 5.42 -4.85 3.90
CA ALA A 191 4.40 -5.51 3.09
C ALA A 191 4.69 -5.50 1.57
N ILE A 192 5.90 -5.16 1.16
CA ILE A 192 6.28 -4.99 -0.25
C ILE A 192 6.98 -6.24 -0.78
N PHE A 193 6.63 -6.65 -2.01
CA PHE A 193 7.34 -7.69 -2.76
C PHE A 193 7.40 -7.33 -4.26
N SER A 194 8.15 -8.12 -5.04
CA SER A 194 8.19 -7.97 -6.50
C SER A 194 7.71 -9.24 -7.18
N VAL A 195 6.89 -9.10 -8.21
CA VAL A 195 6.55 -10.17 -9.13
C VAL A 195 7.69 -10.28 -10.14
N PRO A 196 8.35 -11.45 -10.26
CA PRO A 196 9.54 -11.55 -11.11
C PRO A 196 9.25 -11.49 -12.61
N GLY A 197 8.04 -11.89 -13.04
CA GLY A 197 7.76 -12.10 -14.44
C GLY A 197 8.54 -13.28 -15.04
N ASN A 198 7.98 -13.98 -16.00
CA ASN A 198 8.65 -15.12 -16.66
C ASN A 198 8.68 -14.99 -18.18
N GLY A 199 8.04 -13.98 -18.77
CA GLY A 199 7.96 -13.73 -20.20
C GLY A 199 7.04 -14.69 -20.95
N VAL A 200 6.22 -15.48 -20.22
CA VAL A 200 5.27 -16.42 -20.83
C VAL A 200 3.89 -15.77 -20.86
N PRO A 201 3.29 -15.54 -22.03
CA PRO A 201 1.98 -14.95 -22.16
C PRO A 201 0.93 -15.70 -21.35
N GLY A 202 0.12 -14.95 -20.58
CA GLY A 202 -0.94 -15.50 -19.75
C GLY A 202 -0.47 -16.27 -18.50
N ALA A 203 0.83 -16.24 -18.18
CA ALA A 203 1.33 -16.82 -16.95
C ALA A 203 0.76 -16.07 -15.73
N ALA A 204 0.42 -16.81 -14.68
CA ALA A 204 0.05 -16.24 -13.39
C ALA A 204 1.20 -16.39 -12.38
N TYR A 205 1.33 -15.40 -11.51
CA TYR A 205 2.17 -15.45 -10.32
C TYR A 205 1.29 -15.43 -9.07
N THR A 206 1.55 -16.33 -8.14
CA THR A 206 0.80 -16.37 -6.89
C THR A 206 1.72 -16.20 -5.69
N LYS A 207 1.24 -15.47 -4.69
CA LYS A 207 1.88 -15.37 -3.38
C LYS A 207 0.83 -15.54 -2.30
N ALA A 208 1.15 -16.31 -1.27
CA ALA A 208 0.16 -16.69 -0.27
C ALA A 208 0.71 -16.59 1.15
N VAL A 209 -0.21 -16.46 2.10
CA VAL A 209 0.04 -16.52 3.53
C VAL A 209 -1.02 -17.37 4.21
N ASP A 210 -0.59 -18.20 5.14
CA ASP A 210 -1.50 -18.97 6.01
C ASP A 210 -1.85 -18.13 7.24
N TRP A 211 -3.13 -18.13 7.57
CA TRP A 211 -3.68 -17.49 8.75
C TRP A 211 -4.42 -18.53 9.60
N ARG A 212 -3.99 -18.68 10.84
CA ARG A 212 -4.70 -19.50 11.81
C ARG A 212 -5.82 -18.67 12.44
N VAL A 213 -7.06 -19.10 12.23
CA VAL A 213 -8.25 -18.46 12.80
C VAL A 213 -8.15 -18.49 14.33
N PRO A 214 -8.25 -17.35 15.01
CA PRO A 214 -7.97 -17.30 16.47
C PRO A 214 -9.08 -17.90 17.33
N TRP A 215 -10.33 -17.89 16.87
CA TRP A 215 -11.52 -18.40 17.59
C TRP A 215 -12.65 -18.73 16.60
N ASP A 216 -13.67 -19.41 17.07
CA ASP A 216 -14.92 -19.60 16.32
C ASP A 216 -15.60 -18.26 16.07
N GLY A 217 -16.02 -18.02 14.83
CA GLY A 217 -16.65 -16.75 14.48
C GLY A 217 -17.14 -16.67 13.06
N ARG A 218 -17.52 -15.47 12.65
CA ARG A 218 -18.06 -15.20 11.30
C ARG A 218 -17.35 -14.00 10.67
N ILE A 219 -16.95 -14.15 9.41
CA ILE A 219 -16.44 -13.05 8.60
C ILE A 219 -17.63 -12.34 7.98
N VAL A 220 -17.82 -11.06 8.30
CA VAL A 220 -18.96 -10.25 7.85
C VAL A 220 -18.59 -9.30 6.70
N GLU A 221 -17.33 -8.91 6.59
CA GLU A 221 -16.82 -8.09 5.50
C GLU A 221 -15.35 -8.43 5.20
N ALA A 222 -14.99 -8.44 3.91
CA ALA A 222 -13.60 -8.53 3.49
C ALA A 222 -13.37 -7.90 2.13
N GLY A 223 -12.21 -7.24 1.97
CA GLY A 223 -11.78 -6.64 0.71
C GLY A 223 -10.27 -6.54 0.63
N ALA A 224 -9.73 -6.55 -0.59
CA ALA A 224 -8.29 -6.51 -0.80
C ALA A 224 -7.78 -5.09 -1.06
N HIS A 225 -6.55 -4.83 -0.60
CA HIS A 225 -5.65 -3.80 -1.10
C HIS A 225 -4.62 -4.44 -2.03
N LEU A 226 -4.54 -3.95 -3.27
CA LEU A 226 -3.73 -4.53 -4.33
C LEU A 226 -3.03 -3.43 -5.14
N HIS A 227 -1.84 -3.74 -5.66
CA HIS A 227 -1.10 -2.87 -6.58
C HIS A 227 -1.20 -3.33 -8.03
N GLY A 228 -0.53 -2.62 -8.94
CA GLY A 228 -0.49 -2.91 -10.37
C GLY A 228 -0.13 -4.35 -10.68
N GLY A 229 -0.72 -4.89 -11.74
CA GLY A 229 -0.53 -6.28 -12.17
C GLY A 229 -1.38 -7.32 -11.45
N ALA A 230 -2.15 -6.97 -10.41
CA ALA A 230 -2.97 -7.91 -9.67
C ALA A 230 -4.26 -8.28 -10.41
N PHE A 231 -4.62 -9.56 -10.43
CA PHE A 231 -5.96 -10.02 -10.83
C PHE A 231 -6.95 -10.00 -9.66
N GLY A 232 -6.45 -10.25 -8.46
CA GLY A 232 -7.27 -10.30 -7.26
C GLY A 232 -6.60 -11.01 -6.10
N MET A 233 -7.40 -11.22 -5.05
CA MET A 233 -6.99 -11.95 -3.86
C MET A 233 -8.12 -12.85 -3.37
N SER A 234 -7.80 -14.07 -2.94
CA SER A 234 -8.78 -15.00 -2.39
C SER A 234 -8.41 -15.46 -0.99
N LEU A 235 -9.45 -15.76 -0.19
CA LEU A 235 -9.30 -16.49 1.07
C LEU A 235 -9.77 -17.93 0.82
N ARG A 236 -8.86 -18.88 0.94
CA ARG A 236 -9.07 -20.30 0.67
C ARG A 236 -9.10 -21.13 1.95
N GLN A 237 -9.83 -22.23 1.92
CA GLN A 237 -9.88 -23.19 3.02
C GLN A 237 -9.20 -24.50 2.61
N PRO A 238 -7.90 -24.70 2.91
CA PRO A 238 -7.15 -25.89 2.51
C PRO A 238 -7.75 -27.19 3.03
N SER A 239 -8.27 -27.18 4.28
CA SER A 239 -8.90 -28.36 4.90
C SER A 239 -10.19 -28.83 4.21
N CYS A 240 -10.75 -28.03 3.31
CA CYS A 240 -11.98 -28.30 2.56
C CYS A 240 -11.75 -28.34 1.05
N GLY A 241 -10.68 -29.00 0.61
CA GLY A 241 -10.35 -29.13 -0.80
C GLY A 241 -9.77 -27.86 -1.44
N GLY A 242 -9.36 -26.88 -0.62
CA GLY A 242 -8.79 -25.63 -1.12
C GLY A 242 -9.81 -24.68 -1.76
N ARG A 243 -11.09 -24.83 -1.41
CA ARG A 243 -12.17 -24.00 -1.95
C ARG A 243 -11.96 -22.52 -1.63
N ASP A 244 -12.36 -21.66 -2.54
CA ASP A 244 -12.42 -20.21 -2.30
C ASP A 244 -13.61 -19.91 -1.36
N LEU A 245 -13.35 -19.27 -0.24
CA LEU A 245 -14.37 -18.75 0.68
C LEU A 245 -14.77 -17.33 0.29
N ILE A 246 -13.77 -16.51 -0.05
CA ILE A 246 -13.93 -15.10 -0.42
C ILE A 246 -13.00 -14.85 -1.62
N ARG A 247 -13.47 -14.05 -2.58
CA ARG A 247 -12.65 -13.60 -3.69
C ARG A 247 -12.83 -12.10 -3.89
N SER A 248 -11.76 -11.33 -3.71
CA SER A 248 -11.71 -9.91 -4.03
C SER A 248 -11.04 -9.74 -5.40
N ARG A 249 -11.81 -9.28 -6.39
CA ARG A 249 -11.36 -9.09 -7.78
C ARG A 249 -10.91 -7.66 -7.99
N ALA A 250 -9.82 -7.48 -8.73
CA ALA A 250 -9.33 -6.18 -9.14
C ALA A 250 -10.15 -5.64 -10.33
N LEU A 251 -10.37 -4.33 -10.37
CA LEU A 251 -10.94 -3.60 -11.50
C LEU A 251 -9.98 -2.47 -11.86
N TYR A 252 -9.55 -2.41 -13.11
CA TYR A 252 -8.69 -1.37 -13.65
C TYR A 252 -9.48 -0.38 -14.47
N GLY A 253 -9.00 0.87 -14.55
CA GLY A 253 -9.55 1.89 -15.42
C GLY A 253 -9.28 1.60 -16.91
N GLU A 254 -9.87 2.41 -17.77
CA GLU A 254 -9.62 2.33 -19.20
C GLU A 254 -8.20 2.84 -19.56
N PRO A 255 -7.56 2.35 -20.61
CA PRO A 255 -6.16 2.70 -20.93
C PRO A 255 -5.91 4.19 -21.17
N ASP A 256 -6.97 4.96 -21.42
CA ASP A 256 -6.89 6.40 -21.62
C ASP A 256 -7.18 7.23 -20.36
N ASP A 257 -7.47 6.59 -19.24
CA ASP A 257 -7.60 7.29 -17.97
C ASP A 257 -6.33 8.08 -17.63
N PRO A 258 -6.46 9.31 -17.11
CA PRO A 258 -5.31 10.17 -16.81
C PRO A 258 -4.27 9.54 -15.91
N VAL A 259 -4.65 8.63 -15.00
CA VAL A 259 -3.73 7.95 -14.07
C VAL A 259 -2.69 7.09 -14.81
N TYR A 260 -3.03 6.51 -15.98
CA TYR A 260 -2.10 5.73 -16.80
C TYR A 260 -1.22 6.58 -17.71
N ARG A 261 -1.41 7.90 -17.74
CA ARG A 261 -0.67 8.84 -18.59
C ARG A 261 0.22 9.80 -17.81
N VAL A 262 0.31 9.62 -16.50
CA VAL A 262 1.20 10.44 -15.65
C VAL A 262 2.66 10.24 -16.04
N LEU A 263 3.43 11.32 -16.02
CA LEU A 263 4.87 11.31 -16.26
C LEU A 263 5.56 12.27 -15.29
N PRO A 264 6.54 11.85 -14.53
CA PRO A 264 7.12 10.51 -14.46
C PRO A 264 6.14 9.51 -13.86
N VAL A 265 6.42 8.26 -14.14
CA VAL A 265 5.76 7.18 -13.45
C VAL A 265 6.47 6.95 -12.13
N LEU A 266 5.82 7.28 -11.04
CA LEU A 266 6.37 7.12 -9.70
C LEU A 266 6.20 5.68 -9.18
N HIS A 267 5.14 5.02 -9.62
CA HIS A 267 4.90 3.59 -9.40
C HIS A 267 3.98 3.03 -10.50
N GLU A 268 3.87 1.71 -10.62
CA GLU A 268 2.90 1.07 -11.51
C GLU A 268 1.48 1.30 -10.99
N PRO A 269 0.56 1.93 -11.77
CA PRO A 269 -0.79 2.19 -11.32
C PRO A 269 -1.55 0.91 -10.95
N GLY A 270 -2.21 0.93 -9.81
CA GLY A 270 -3.01 -0.17 -9.29
C GLY A 270 -4.42 -0.23 -9.86
N PRO A 271 -5.23 -1.16 -9.34
CA PRO A 271 -6.66 -1.21 -9.63
C PRO A 271 -7.35 0.05 -9.11
N ILE A 272 -8.36 0.50 -9.83
CA ILE A 272 -9.23 1.63 -9.43
C ILE A 272 -10.32 1.19 -8.44
N ALA A 273 -10.56 -0.12 -8.33
CA ALA A 273 -11.45 -0.72 -7.34
C ALA A 273 -11.10 -2.19 -7.10
N THR A 274 -11.52 -2.70 -5.95
CA THR A 274 -11.55 -4.14 -5.65
C THR A 274 -12.93 -4.55 -5.19
N SER A 275 -13.37 -5.80 -5.52
CA SER A 275 -14.65 -6.28 -5.02
C SER A 275 -14.58 -6.55 -3.52
N THR A 276 -15.69 -6.24 -2.83
CA THR A 276 -15.84 -6.42 -1.39
C THR A 276 -16.88 -7.50 -1.10
N PHE A 277 -16.48 -8.50 -0.31
CA PHE A 277 -17.37 -9.48 0.27
C PHE A 277 -18.13 -8.85 1.44
N ARG A 278 -19.43 -9.09 1.51
CA ARG A 278 -20.29 -8.72 2.64
C ARG A 278 -21.35 -9.80 2.86
N SER A 279 -21.64 -10.08 4.12
CA SER A 279 -22.71 -10.97 4.53
C SER A 279 -23.24 -10.56 5.91
N PRO A 280 -24.51 -10.15 6.04
CA PRO A 280 -25.14 -9.93 7.34
C PRO A 280 -25.16 -11.17 8.25
N THR A 281 -25.39 -12.36 7.70
CA THR A 281 -25.28 -13.61 8.47
C THR A 281 -23.83 -13.98 8.79
N GLY A 282 -22.89 -13.57 7.94
CA GLY A 282 -21.46 -13.84 8.08
C GLY A 282 -21.03 -15.26 7.69
N LEU A 283 -19.84 -15.36 7.11
CA LEU A 283 -19.21 -16.63 6.75
C LEU A 283 -18.61 -17.29 7.99
N GLY A 284 -19.14 -18.44 8.40
CA GLY A 284 -18.66 -19.19 9.56
C GLY A 284 -17.24 -19.73 9.37
N VAL A 285 -16.36 -19.50 10.36
CA VAL A 285 -15.00 -20.02 10.43
C VAL A 285 -14.69 -20.54 11.83
N ARG A 286 -13.91 -21.63 11.91
CA ARG A 286 -13.57 -22.27 13.19
C ARG A 286 -12.24 -21.82 13.72
N GLY A 287 -12.15 -21.63 15.03
CA GLY A 287 -10.91 -21.43 15.74
C GLY A 287 -9.93 -22.59 15.51
N GLY A 288 -8.69 -22.24 15.24
CA GLY A 288 -7.64 -23.22 14.95
C GLY A 288 -7.55 -23.68 13.49
N ASP A 289 -8.58 -23.47 12.66
CA ASP A 289 -8.49 -23.74 11.22
C ASP A 289 -7.45 -22.84 10.58
N VAL A 290 -6.77 -23.36 9.56
CA VAL A 290 -5.84 -22.58 8.75
C VAL A 290 -6.56 -22.18 7.47
N LEU A 291 -6.70 -20.88 7.27
CA LEU A 291 -7.15 -20.28 6.03
C LEU A 291 -5.94 -19.71 5.29
N ARG A 292 -5.99 -19.72 3.97
CA ARG A 292 -4.90 -19.25 3.11
C ARG A 292 -5.35 -18.06 2.29
N ALA A 293 -4.75 -16.89 2.54
CA ALA A 293 -4.92 -15.74 1.70
C ALA A 293 -3.94 -15.83 0.51
N VAL A 294 -4.46 -15.75 -0.71
CA VAL A 294 -3.71 -15.94 -1.96
C VAL A 294 -3.90 -14.72 -2.83
N ALA A 295 -2.81 -14.04 -3.18
CA ALA A 295 -2.77 -13.00 -4.18
C ALA A 295 -2.40 -13.59 -5.54
N GLU A 296 -3.08 -13.15 -6.59
CA GLU A 296 -2.89 -13.56 -7.98
C GLU A 296 -2.50 -12.35 -8.82
N TYR A 297 -1.34 -12.44 -9.51
CA TYR A 297 -0.76 -11.37 -10.33
C TYR A 297 -0.49 -11.87 -11.76
N ASP A 298 -0.44 -10.95 -12.71
CA ASP A 298 0.15 -11.19 -14.02
C ASP A 298 1.60 -11.66 -13.83
N GLY A 299 1.88 -12.89 -14.23
CA GLY A 299 3.20 -13.50 -14.15
C GLY A 299 4.02 -13.37 -15.43
N GLU A 300 3.46 -12.79 -16.49
CA GLU A 300 4.18 -12.58 -17.74
C GLU A 300 5.27 -11.52 -17.57
N ARG A 301 4.94 -10.41 -16.90
CA ARG A 301 5.81 -9.24 -16.75
C ARG A 301 6.25 -9.03 -15.30
N PRO A 302 7.40 -8.35 -15.08
CA PRO A 302 7.75 -7.86 -13.76
C PRO A 302 6.77 -6.81 -13.25
N HIS A 303 6.34 -6.95 -11.98
CA HIS A 303 5.59 -5.92 -11.26
C HIS A 303 6.38 -5.54 -10.00
N PRO A 304 6.96 -4.33 -9.98
CA PRO A 304 7.85 -3.91 -8.91
C PRO A 304 7.09 -3.35 -7.70
N ALA A 305 7.61 -3.62 -6.51
CA ALA A 305 7.19 -2.99 -5.27
C ALA A 305 5.67 -3.10 -5.00
N VAL A 306 5.07 -4.25 -5.30
CA VAL A 306 3.63 -4.50 -5.13
C VAL A 306 3.29 -4.91 -3.70
N MET A 307 2.03 -4.71 -3.33
CA MET A 307 1.44 -5.15 -2.07
C MET A 307 0.18 -5.98 -2.33
N ALA A 308 -0.10 -6.93 -1.43
CA ALA A 308 -1.36 -7.66 -1.43
C ALA A 308 -1.77 -7.96 0.02
N MET A 309 -2.88 -7.38 0.43
CA MET A 309 -3.46 -7.56 1.76
C MET A 309 -4.96 -7.78 1.65
N LEU A 310 -5.47 -8.80 2.34
CA LEU A 310 -6.90 -8.97 2.52
C LEU A 310 -7.28 -8.44 3.92
N HIS A 311 -8.09 -7.41 3.95
CA HIS A 311 -8.69 -6.91 5.18
C HIS A 311 -9.93 -7.75 5.46
N VAL A 312 -10.03 -8.29 6.67
CA VAL A 312 -11.12 -9.17 7.11
C VAL A 312 -11.69 -8.58 8.37
N TYR A 313 -13.02 -8.44 8.43
CA TYR A 313 -13.74 -8.05 9.64
C TYR A 313 -14.56 -9.24 10.12
N MET A 314 -14.23 -9.68 11.33
CA MET A 314 -14.76 -10.90 11.90
C MET A 314 -15.41 -10.63 13.25
N VAL A 315 -16.53 -11.28 13.52
CA VAL A 315 -17.17 -11.28 14.83
C VAL A 315 -16.87 -12.61 15.54
N ARG A 316 -16.80 -12.56 16.86
CA ARG A 316 -16.71 -13.76 17.68
C ARG A 316 -18.12 -14.35 17.81
N ASP A 317 -18.25 -15.64 17.51
CA ASP A 317 -19.50 -16.38 17.62
C ASP A 317 -19.22 -17.65 18.43
N PRO A 318 -19.55 -17.66 19.73
CA PRO A 318 -19.20 -18.79 20.59
C PRO A 318 -20.13 -20.00 20.41
N GLU A 319 -21.39 -19.81 19.89
CA GLU A 319 -22.39 -20.89 19.85
C GLU A 319 -23.41 -20.74 18.73
N PRO A 320 -23.66 -21.80 17.95
CA PRO A 320 -22.85 -23.02 17.87
C PRO A 320 -21.59 -22.81 17.04
N SER A 321 -20.56 -23.64 17.29
CA SER A 321 -19.36 -23.64 16.42
C SER A 321 -19.76 -23.81 14.96
N PRO A 322 -19.24 -22.99 14.04
CA PRO A 322 -19.54 -23.10 12.61
C PRO A 322 -19.25 -24.50 12.08
N GLU A 323 -20.06 -24.97 11.14
CA GLU A 323 -19.83 -26.25 10.49
C GLU A 323 -18.49 -26.21 9.71
N ARG A 324 -17.65 -27.22 9.92
CA ARG A 324 -16.44 -27.37 9.11
C ARG A 324 -16.82 -27.68 7.67
N CYS A 325 -16.29 -26.89 6.73
CA CYS A 325 -16.64 -26.98 5.31
C CYS A 325 -18.12 -26.69 5.00
N GLY A 326 -18.84 -26.00 5.89
CA GLY A 326 -20.22 -25.55 5.65
C GLY A 326 -20.33 -24.65 4.41
N PRO A 327 -21.51 -24.55 3.78
CA PRO A 327 -21.70 -23.70 2.60
C PRO A 327 -21.42 -22.22 2.93
N PRO A 328 -21.13 -21.38 1.92
CA PRO A 328 -21.16 -19.95 2.12
C PRO A 328 -22.57 -19.49 2.50
N PRO A 329 -22.72 -18.36 3.22
CA PRO A 329 -24.03 -17.82 3.56
C PRO A 329 -24.80 -17.39 2.30
N ASP A 330 -26.12 -17.61 2.28
CA ASP A 330 -26.97 -17.30 1.13
C ASP A 330 -27.08 -15.79 0.85
N ASP A 331 -26.86 -14.96 1.87
CA ASP A 331 -26.88 -13.50 1.77
C ASP A 331 -25.51 -12.90 1.41
N ALA A 332 -24.53 -13.75 1.14
CA ALA A 332 -23.19 -13.27 0.76
C ALA A 332 -23.23 -12.53 -0.58
N THR A 333 -22.69 -11.35 -0.58
CA THR A 333 -22.47 -10.55 -1.77
C THR A 333 -20.97 -10.36 -2.00
N ASN A 334 -20.58 -10.18 -3.26
CA ASN A 334 -19.21 -9.84 -3.64
C ASN A 334 -19.26 -8.82 -4.77
N THR A 335 -19.36 -7.55 -4.37
CA THR A 335 -19.70 -6.45 -5.27
C THR A 335 -18.47 -5.62 -5.65
N LEU A 336 -18.38 -5.28 -6.94
CA LEU A 336 -17.56 -4.19 -7.44
C LEU A 336 -18.41 -2.91 -7.44
N PRO A 337 -17.78 -1.73 -7.25
CA PRO A 337 -18.46 -0.46 -7.50
C PRO A 337 -19.02 -0.43 -8.94
N ALA A 338 -20.13 0.29 -9.13
CA ALA A 338 -20.75 0.49 -10.44
C ALA A 338 -19.98 1.53 -11.27
N ILE A 339 -18.70 1.24 -11.56
CA ILE A 339 -17.82 2.06 -12.38
C ILE A 339 -17.37 1.27 -13.61
N LEU A 340 -17.11 1.96 -14.71
CA LEU A 340 -16.54 1.34 -15.89
C LEU A 340 -15.08 0.91 -15.62
N GLY A 341 -14.71 -0.27 -16.10
CA GLY A 341 -13.35 -0.76 -15.90
C GLY A 341 -13.14 -2.16 -16.48
N ARG A 342 -11.90 -2.63 -16.40
CA ARG A 342 -11.41 -3.87 -16.94
C ARG A 342 -10.96 -4.82 -15.84
N SER A 343 -11.19 -6.12 -16.03
CA SER A 343 -10.72 -7.15 -15.10
C SER A 343 -9.22 -7.45 -15.23
N ASP A 344 -8.64 -7.15 -16.40
CA ASP A 344 -7.25 -7.45 -16.68
C ASP A 344 -6.36 -6.23 -16.42
N PRO A 345 -5.20 -6.40 -15.78
CA PRO A 345 -4.26 -5.32 -15.58
C PRO A 345 -3.76 -4.80 -16.94
N PRO A 346 -3.67 -3.47 -17.13
CA PRO A 346 -3.18 -2.91 -18.38
C PRO A 346 -1.73 -3.32 -18.63
N ALA A 347 -1.40 -3.60 -19.90
CA ALA A 347 -0.03 -3.77 -20.32
C ALA A 347 0.70 -2.43 -20.17
N TRP A 348 1.64 -2.36 -19.22
CA TRP A 348 2.27 -1.11 -18.87
C TRP A 348 3.79 -1.22 -18.77
N THR A 349 4.49 -0.17 -19.16
CA THR A 349 5.94 -0.11 -19.15
C THR A 349 6.37 1.22 -18.53
N VAL A 350 7.18 1.16 -17.48
CA VAL A 350 7.75 2.36 -16.85
C VAL A 350 8.79 2.98 -17.77
N PRO A 351 8.57 4.18 -18.33
CA PRO A 351 9.56 4.84 -19.16
C PRO A 351 10.72 5.37 -18.31
N LEU A 352 11.91 5.39 -18.85
CA LEU A 352 13.00 6.19 -18.30
C LEU A 352 12.66 7.67 -18.45
N THR A 353 12.88 8.46 -17.42
CA THR A 353 12.55 9.87 -17.41
C THR A 353 13.74 10.74 -16.96
N ALA A 354 13.76 11.97 -17.42
CA ALA A 354 14.64 13.03 -16.90
C ALA A 354 13.85 14.33 -16.83
N LEU A 355 14.33 15.29 -16.05
CA LEU A 355 13.73 16.62 -16.01
C LEU A 355 14.31 17.52 -17.11
N ASP A 356 13.44 18.33 -17.73
CA ASP A 356 13.85 19.43 -18.58
C ASP A 356 14.32 20.63 -17.72
N PRO A 357 14.90 21.69 -18.34
CA PRO A 357 15.34 22.89 -17.59
C PRO A 357 14.22 23.62 -16.83
N LYS A 358 12.97 23.33 -17.13
CA LYS A 358 11.79 23.87 -16.43
C LYS A 358 11.26 22.92 -15.35
N GLY A 359 11.99 21.83 -15.06
CA GLY A 359 11.60 20.83 -14.07
C GLY A 359 10.50 19.87 -14.53
N ARG A 360 10.10 19.86 -15.82
CA ARG A 360 9.07 18.96 -16.33
C ARG A 360 9.70 17.61 -16.74
N ALA A 361 9.03 16.52 -16.39
CA ALA A 361 9.48 15.19 -16.78
C ALA A 361 9.34 14.99 -18.31
N LYS A 362 10.34 14.34 -18.89
CA LYS A 362 10.36 13.89 -20.29
C LYS A 362 10.93 12.48 -20.38
N THR A 363 10.45 11.69 -21.32
CA THR A 363 11.00 10.37 -21.60
C THR A 363 12.40 10.48 -22.21
N ILE A 364 13.30 9.61 -21.77
CA ILE A 364 14.67 9.48 -22.28
C ILE A 364 14.95 8.03 -22.69
N SER A 365 15.90 7.83 -23.60
CA SER A 365 16.30 6.49 -24.08
C SER A 365 17.29 5.78 -23.13
N ALA A 366 18.09 6.55 -22.40
CA ALA A 366 19.07 6.04 -21.44
C ALA A 366 19.35 7.07 -20.34
N PRO A 367 19.69 6.66 -19.11
CA PRO A 367 20.13 7.56 -18.08
C PRO A 367 21.42 8.29 -18.49
N PRO A 368 21.61 9.54 -18.05
CA PRO A 368 22.86 10.26 -18.32
C PRO A 368 24.06 9.54 -17.66
N GLY A 369 25.22 9.58 -18.29
CA GLY A 369 26.44 8.98 -17.80
C GLY A 369 27.16 8.10 -18.83
N LYS A 370 28.41 7.76 -18.57
CA LYS A 370 29.22 6.92 -19.47
C LYS A 370 28.82 5.46 -19.34
N PRO A 371 28.71 4.70 -20.46
CA PRO A 371 28.55 3.26 -20.38
C PRO A 371 29.78 2.60 -19.75
N VAL A 372 29.53 1.69 -18.82
CA VAL A 372 30.56 0.88 -18.15
C VAL A 372 30.34 -0.59 -18.54
N ARG A 373 31.44 -1.29 -18.84
CA ARG A 373 31.43 -2.74 -19.07
C ARG A 373 32.23 -3.41 -17.98
N ALA A 374 31.60 -4.34 -17.26
CA ALA A 374 32.28 -5.22 -16.33
C ALA A 374 32.42 -6.63 -16.94
N GLY A 375 33.54 -7.29 -16.67
CA GLY A 375 33.81 -8.63 -17.18
C GLY A 375 33.21 -9.76 -16.37
N GLY A 376 32.48 -9.45 -15.28
CA GLY A 376 31.90 -10.42 -14.34
C GLY A 376 31.18 -9.69 -13.20
N ASP A 377 31.29 -10.25 -12.01
CA ASP A 377 30.73 -9.67 -10.79
C ASP A 377 31.22 -8.23 -10.57
N THR A 378 30.32 -7.35 -10.14
CA THR A 378 30.64 -5.92 -10.01
C THR A 378 29.86 -5.28 -8.90
N THR A 379 30.40 -4.16 -8.38
CA THR A 379 29.71 -3.34 -7.37
C THR A 379 29.31 -1.99 -7.98
N VAL A 380 28.10 -1.55 -7.67
CA VAL A 380 27.52 -0.25 -8.00
C VAL A 380 27.31 0.52 -6.71
N ASP A 381 27.94 1.66 -6.57
CA ASP A 381 27.71 2.54 -5.42
C ASP A 381 26.43 3.34 -5.62
N VAL A 382 25.66 3.45 -4.54
CA VAL A 382 24.40 4.22 -4.46
C VAL A 382 24.67 5.38 -3.52
N VAL A 383 24.93 6.54 -4.09
CA VAL A 383 25.35 7.75 -3.37
C VAL A 383 24.90 9.02 -4.09
N GLY A 384 24.54 10.06 -3.34
CA GLY A 384 24.13 11.35 -3.90
C GLY A 384 22.89 11.24 -4.78
N PHE A 385 21.92 10.44 -4.37
CA PHE A 385 20.67 10.18 -5.12
C PHE A 385 20.90 9.63 -6.53
N ARG A 386 21.88 8.75 -6.71
CA ARG A 386 22.17 8.12 -8.01
C ARG A 386 22.83 6.77 -7.88
N PHE A 387 22.74 5.99 -8.94
CA PHE A 387 23.57 4.81 -9.18
C PHE A 387 24.84 5.28 -9.94
N GLU A 388 26.03 5.09 -9.36
CA GLU A 388 27.28 5.60 -9.93
C GLU A 388 27.61 5.05 -11.33
N GLN A 389 27.10 3.84 -11.66
CA GLN A 389 27.14 3.28 -13.01
C GLN A 389 25.74 3.24 -13.62
N PRO A 390 25.19 4.37 -14.09
CA PRO A 390 23.81 4.43 -14.59
C PRO A 390 23.59 3.62 -15.88
N ARG A 391 24.65 3.25 -16.58
CA ARG A 391 24.64 2.44 -17.79
C ARG A 391 25.69 1.34 -17.69
N LEU A 392 25.27 0.13 -17.22
CA LEU A 392 26.17 -1.00 -16.94
C LEU A 392 25.93 -2.13 -17.94
N THR A 393 26.98 -2.79 -18.39
CA THR A 393 26.90 -4.04 -19.15
C THR A 393 27.68 -5.13 -18.44
N VAL A 394 27.07 -6.31 -18.24
CA VAL A 394 27.66 -7.48 -17.58
C VAL A 394 27.39 -8.75 -18.39
N PRO A 395 28.24 -9.80 -18.28
CA PRO A 395 27.91 -11.14 -18.78
C PRO A 395 26.72 -11.76 -18.03
N ALA A 396 26.01 -12.68 -18.71
CA ALA A 396 24.99 -13.48 -18.02
C ALA A 396 25.63 -14.34 -16.93
N GLY A 397 24.95 -14.45 -15.78
CA GLY A 397 25.48 -15.14 -14.59
C GLY A 397 26.27 -14.23 -13.64
N SER A 398 26.56 -12.97 -14.02
CA SER A 398 27.25 -12.03 -13.12
C SER A 398 26.36 -11.60 -11.98
N THR A 399 26.97 -11.42 -10.80
CA THR A 399 26.33 -10.81 -9.63
C THR A 399 26.63 -9.33 -9.59
N VAL A 400 25.58 -8.50 -9.61
CA VAL A 400 25.66 -7.09 -9.35
C VAL A 400 25.34 -6.83 -7.89
N ARG A 401 26.25 -6.13 -7.20
CA ARG A 401 26.09 -5.70 -5.81
C ARG A 401 25.90 -4.19 -5.75
N TRP A 402 24.79 -3.74 -5.18
CA TRP A 402 24.56 -2.32 -4.88
C TRP A 402 24.93 -2.05 -3.43
N ARG A 403 25.84 -1.07 -3.23
CA ARG A 403 26.28 -0.61 -1.92
C ARG A 403 25.69 0.76 -1.65
N PHE A 404 24.97 0.89 -0.55
CA PHE A 404 24.23 2.10 -0.17
C PHE A 404 25.11 2.92 0.78
N ASP A 405 25.46 4.13 0.37
CA ASP A 405 26.37 5.01 1.13
C ASP A 405 25.69 6.33 1.56
N ASP A 406 24.41 6.56 1.20
CA ASP A 406 23.63 7.73 1.61
C ASP A 406 23.02 7.57 3.00
N ALA A 407 22.88 8.71 3.72
CA ALA A 407 22.17 8.77 5.00
C ALA A 407 20.65 8.56 4.86
N VAL A 408 20.09 8.78 3.67
CA VAL A 408 18.67 8.54 3.35
C VAL A 408 18.48 7.13 2.81
N LEU A 409 17.25 6.65 2.90
CA LEU A 409 16.91 5.31 2.42
C LEU A 409 16.74 5.30 0.89
N HIS A 410 17.27 4.25 0.27
CA HIS A 410 17.13 3.95 -1.15
C HIS A 410 16.76 2.48 -1.35
N ASN A 411 16.35 2.15 -2.57
CA ASN A 411 16.19 0.77 -3.01
C ASN A 411 16.64 0.59 -4.47
N VAL A 412 16.79 -0.66 -4.86
CA VAL A 412 16.98 -1.08 -6.24
C VAL A 412 15.76 -1.88 -6.65
N THR A 413 15.06 -1.44 -7.65
CA THR A 413 13.81 -2.07 -8.10
C THR A 413 13.81 -2.16 -9.62
N VAL A 414 13.49 -3.33 -10.17
CA VAL A 414 13.32 -3.50 -11.62
C VAL A 414 11.99 -2.90 -12.04
N ALA A 415 12.03 -1.85 -12.86
CA ALA A 415 10.85 -1.30 -13.51
C ALA A 415 10.43 -2.14 -14.72
N ASN A 416 11.40 -2.51 -15.57
CA ASN A 416 11.19 -3.36 -16.75
C ASN A 416 12.42 -4.23 -16.97
N GLY A 417 12.23 -5.46 -17.41
CA GLY A 417 13.35 -6.36 -17.70
C GLY A 417 12.93 -7.80 -17.93
N PRO A 418 13.90 -8.68 -18.26
CA PRO A 418 13.65 -10.10 -18.44
C PRO A 418 13.19 -10.83 -17.18
N SER A 419 13.49 -10.28 -15.99
CA SER A 419 12.96 -10.75 -14.70
C SER A 419 12.98 -9.62 -13.68
N GLY A 420 11.99 -9.61 -12.80
CA GLY A 420 11.85 -8.62 -11.73
C GLY A 420 12.59 -9.03 -10.46
N PHE A 421 13.10 -8.04 -9.77
CA PHE A 421 13.61 -8.14 -8.40
C PHE A 421 13.56 -6.76 -7.74
N GLY A 422 13.66 -6.74 -6.41
CA GLY A 422 13.76 -5.49 -5.66
C GLY A 422 14.43 -5.72 -4.32
N SER A 423 15.14 -4.72 -3.84
CA SER A 423 15.63 -4.68 -2.47
C SER A 423 14.58 -4.09 -1.53
N TYR A 424 14.74 -4.30 -0.22
CA TYR A 424 14.12 -3.44 0.78
C TYR A 424 14.70 -2.02 0.70
N ASN A 425 14.10 -1.08 1.44
CA ASN A 425 14.67 0.24 1.64
C ASN A 425 15.91 0.10 2.53
N LEU A 426 17.07 0.49 2.02
CA LEU A 426 18.37 0.31 2.64
C LEU A 426 19.07 1.66 2.79
N GLY A 427 19.75 1.84 3.91
CA GLY A 427 20.55 3.03 4.21
C GLY A 427 22.06 2.73 4.20
N ALA A 428 22.84 3.72 4.63
CA ALA A 428 24.29 3.67 4.62
C ALA A 428 24.90 2.39 5.22
N GLY A 429 25.94 1.87 4.57
CA GLY A 429 26.65 0.66 4.96
C GLY A 429 25.93 -0.66 4.61
N ARG A 430 24.75 -0.60 4.00
CA ARG A 430 24.00 -1.79 3.60
C ARG A 430 24.28 -2.14 2.14
N THR A 431 24.05 -3.42 1.80
CA THR A 431 24.22 -3.91 0.43
C THR A 431 23.03 -4.76 0.01
N PHE A 432 22.78 -4.76 -1.30
CA PHE A 432 21.86 -5.70 -1.96
C PHE A 432 22.62 -6.34 -3.14
N SER A 433 22.43 -7.63 -3.38
CA SER A 433 23.08 -8.34 -4.48
C SER A 433 22.07 -9.17 -5.25
N GLN A 434 22.24 -9.19 -6.58
CA GLN A 434 21.40 -9.98 -7.47
C GLN A 434 22.26 -10.60 -8.58
N THR A 435 22.16 -11.91 -8.75
CA THR A 435 22.75 -12.60 -9.90
C THR A 435 21.82 -12.49 -11.10
N LEU A 436 22.33 -11.99 -12.23
CA LEU A 436 21.57 -11.71 -13.44
C LEU A 436 21.82 -12.83 -14.46
N THR A 437 20.97 -13.84 -14.49
CA THR A 437 21.09 -15.01 -15.36
C THR A 437 20.40 -14.84 -16.71
N ARG A 438 19.32 -14.04 -16.77
CA ARG A 438 18.57 -13.83 -18.02
C ARG A 438 19.15 -12.67 -18.83
N ARG A 439 19.48 -12.97 -20.11
CA ARG A 439 19.98 -11.96 -21.06
C ARG A 439 18.90 -10.94 -21.39
N GLY A 440 19.30 -9.68 -21.62
CA GLY A 440 18.43 -8.60 -21.98
C GLY A 440 18.74 -7.31 -21.24
N THR A 441 17.84 -6.32 -21.34
CA THR A 441 18.01 -5.01 -20.74
C THR A 441 17.09 -4.87 -19.55
N TYR A 442 17.67 -4.65 -18.37
CA TYR A 442 16.98 -4.33 -17.13
C TYR A 442 16.96 -2.82 -16.95
N ARG A 443 15.79 -2.25 -16.72
CA ARG A 443 15.61 -0.86 -16.31
C ARG A 443 15.31 -0.84 -14.82
N LEU A 444 16.15 -0.18 -14.08
CA LEU A 444 16.12 -0.11 -12.62
C LEU A 444 15.86 1.33 -12.17
N PHE A 445 15.22 1.46 -11.04
CA PHE A 445 15.02 2.75 -10.37
C PHE A 445 14.99 2.58 -8.85
N CYS A 446 15.08 3.67 -8.12
CA CYS A 446 14.70 3.72 -6.71
C CYS A 446 13.25 4.16 -6.62
N SER A 447 12.37 3.35 -6.02
CA SER A 447 10.95 3.69 -5.90
C SER A 447 10.65 4.87 -4.94
N LEU A 448 11.66 5.30 -4.17
CA LEU A 448 11.58 6.49 -3.33
C LEU A 448 12.03 7.77 -4.07
N HIS A 449 12.86 7.62 -5.13
CA HIS A 449 13.44 8.70 -5.92
C HIS A 449 13.42 8.34 -7.41
N PRO A 450 12.21 8.11 -7.98
CA PRO A 450 12.08 7.45 -9.29
C PRO A 450 12.51 8.31 -10.47
N VAL A 451 12.65 9.60 -10.30
CA VAL A 451 13.12 10.53 -11.35
C VAL A 451 14.63 10.64 -11.37
N GLU A 452 15.24 10.81 -10.21
CA GLU A 452 16.68 11.04 -10.06
C GLU A 452 17.49 9.75 -10.19
N MET A 453 16.95 8.65 -9.65
CA MET A 453 17.70 7.40 -9.50
C MET A 453 17.22 6.33 -10.48
N GLN A 454 17.83 6.32 -11.64
CA GLN A 454 17.57 5.35 -12.71
C GLN A 454 18.88 4.71 -13.20
N GLN A 455 18.79 3.41 -13.53
CA GLN A 455 19.91 2.63 -14.05
C GLN A 455 19.45 1.71 -15.18
N VAL A 456 20.29 1.48 -16.16
CA VAL A 456 20.11 0.45 -17.19
C VAL A 456 21.26 -0.56 -17.07
N VAL A 457 20.90 -1.82 -16.84
CA VAL A 457 21.86 -2.94 -16.86
C VAL A 457 21.55 -3.83 -18.05
N THR A 458 22.53 -3.96 -18.96
CA THR A 458 22.46 -4.85 -20.10
C THR A 458 23.20 -6.14 -19.79
N VAL A 459 22.51 -7.27 -19.85
CA VAL A 459 23.07 -8.62 -19.63
C VAL A 459 23.26 -9.28 -20.99
N ARG A 460 24.50 -9.71 -21.27
CA ARG A 460 24.90 -10.31 -22.57
C ARG A 460 25.41 -11.73 -22.45
#